data_86d082588b115197c811901fa6d2fc58
#
_entry.id   86d082588b115197c811901fa6d2fc58
#
_cell.length_a   1.000
_cell.length_b   1.000
_cell.length_c   1.000
_cell.angle_alpha   90.00
_cell.angle_beta   90.00
_cell.angle_gamma   90.00
#
_symmetry.space_group_name_H-M   'P 1'
#
loop_
_entity.id
_entity.type
_entity.pdbx_description
1 polymer ?
#
loop_
_entity_poly.entity_id
_entity_poly.type
_entity_poly.pdbx_seq_one_letter_code
_entity_poly.pdbx_strand_id
1 'polypeptide(L)'
;MLEAHTSIKVFQHPWPQSTIILHVKGSNETLTEERGVTILGAHQDSVNFVPVFAAPGADDNGSGTVTLLETLRALGKAGWKPASDVEFHWYSAEEGGLLGSQAVVDDYVRRHIRVYAMMQQDMTAYVKSDTKERFGLVTDYVSPKLTQFLELLAKHYSDIPMVHTKLHYGASDHASWTRAGWPSAFVMEAPFEDCNLRMIHVCVFVSHFQTSLDRYDIPGFSFPHLLRFVKLSMAFVVELAEWA
;
A
#
# COMPACT_ATOMS: atom_id res chain seq x y z
N MET A 1 8.77 -21.84 -6.73
CA MET A 1 8.46 -21.65 -8.16
C MET A 1 8.28 -20.19 -8.54
N LEU A 2 7.75 -19.31 -7.71
CA LEU A 2 7.97 -17.86 -7.85
C LEU A 2 9.46 -17.50 -7.70
N GLU A 3 10.20 -18.19 -6.85
CA GLU A 3 11.62 -17.93 -6.55
C GLU A 3 12.53 -17.82 -7.78
N ALA A 4 12.24 -18.57 -8.85
CA ALA A 4 13.05 -18.53 -10.07
C ALA A 4 12.84 -17.25 -10.91
N HIS A 5 11.80 -16.46 -10.61
CA HIS A 5 11.42 -15.25 -11.34
C HIS A 5 11.37 -14.00 -10.44
N THR A 6 11.85 -14.11 -9.22
CA THR A 6 11.85 -13.01 -8.26
C THR A 6 13.27 -12.50 -8.00
N SER A 7 13.38 -11.20 -7.80
CA SER A 7 14.59 -10.55 -7.30
C SER A 7 14.25 -9.55 -6.21
N ILE A 8 15.15 -9.37 -5.25
CA ILE A 8 14.99 -8.41 -4.17
C ILE A 8 16.07 -7.34 -4.33
N LYS A 9 15.65 -6.09 -4.36
CA LYS A 9 16.52 -4.92 -4.33
C LYS A 9 16.35 -4.24 -2.98
N VAL A 10 17.47 -4.10 -2.27
CA VAL A 10 17.56 -3.22 -1.09
C VAL A 10 17.96 -1.84 -1.62
N PHE A 11 16.97 -0.94 -1.70
CA PHE A 11 17.19 0.41 -2.23
C PHE A 11 17.77 1.30 -1.13
N GLN A 12 19.02 1.72 -1.32
CA GLN A 12 19.77 2.51 -0.33
C GLN A 12 19.34 3.97 -0.34
N HIS A 13 19.26 4.56 0.83
CA HIS A 13 18.93 5.96 1.08
C HIS A 13 20.06 6.66 1.83
N PRO A 14 20.06 8.01 1.90
CA PRO A 14 20.98 8.76 2.78
C PRO A 14 20.76 8.50 4.28
N TRP A 15 19.62 7.94 4.67
CA TRP A 15 19.30 7.53 6.05
C TRP A 15 19.46 6.01 6.22
N PRO A 16 19.54 5.51 7.47
CA PRO A 16 19.92 4.10 7.73
C PRO A 16 18.94 3.05 7.22
N GLN A 17 17.63 3.32 7.22
CA GLN A 17 16.63 2.33 6.78
C GLN A 17 16.49 2.35 5.27
N SER A 18 16.61 1.19 4.64
CA SER A 18 16.46 1.02 3.19
C SER A 18 15.02 0.70 2.81
N THR A 19 14.57 1.13 1.64
CA THR A 19 13.35 0.62 1.01
C THR A 19 13.63 -0.77 0.42
N ILE A 20 12.69 -1.69 0.57
CA ILE A 20 12.78 -3.04 0.00
C ILE A 20 11.85 -3.11 -1.20
N ILE A 21 12.38 -3.57 -2.33
CA ILE A 21 11.62 -3.79 -3.57
C ILE A 21 11.77 -5.26 -3.96
N LEU A 22 10.67 -5.99 -3.99
CA LEU A 22 10.62 -7.35 -4.54
C LEU A 22 10.01 -7.26 -5.94
N HIS A 23 10.76 -7.67 -6.93
CA HIS A 23 10.34 -7.70 -8.33
C HIS A 23 10.00 -9.13 -8.74
N VAL A 24 8.84 -9.33 -9.33
CA VAL A 24 8.38 -10.56 -9.96
C VAL A 24 8.37 -10.35 -11.46
N LYS A 25 9.30 -11.00 -12.16
CA LYS A 25 9.44 -10.86 -13.61
C LYS A 25 8.25 -11.52 -14.32
N GLY A 26 7.63 -10.75 -15.23
CA GLY A 26 6.59 -11.24 -16.12
C GLY A 26 7.12 -12.18 -17.20
N SER A 27 6.26 -13.03 -17.71
CA SER A 27 6.61 -13.97 -18.79
C SER A 27 6.65 -13.34 -20.17
N ASN A 28 6.10 -12.12 -20.32
CA ASN A 28 6.01 -11.37 -21.59
C ASN A 28 6.70 -10.02 -21.47
N GLU A 29 7.97 -9.95 -21.87
CA GLU A 29 8.78 -8.71 -21.83
C GLU A 29 8.15 -7.58 -22.67
N THR A 30 7.61 -7.89 -23.84
CA THR A 30 6.95 -6.89 -24.70
C THR A 30 5.77 -6.23 -23.98
N LEU A 31 4.98 -7.01 -23.27
CA LEU A 31 3.85 -6.48 -22.49
C LEU A 31 4.31 -5.54 -21.35
N THR A 32 5.42 -5.89 -20.69
CA THR A 32 6.03 -5.03 -19.66
C THR A 32 6.59 -3.74 -20.28
N GLU A 33 7.26 -3.82 -21.41
CA GLU A 33 7.78 -2.64 -22.13
C GLU A 33 6.67 -1.70 -22.58
N GLU A 34 5.57 -2.24 -23.07
CA GLU A 34 4.43 -1.46 -23.55
C GLU A 34 3.65 -0.81 -22.39
N ARG A 35 3.35 -1.56 -21.33
CA ARG A 35 2.48 -1.11 -20.23
C ARG A 35 3.27 -0.47 -19.09
N GLY A 36 4.40 -1.03 -18.72
CA GLY A 36 5.12 -0.72 -17.49
C GLY A 36 4.83 -1.71 -16.36
N VAL A 37 5.43 -1.49 -15.21
CA VAL A 37 5.33 -2.35 -14.02
C VAL A 37 4.07 -2.02 -13.20
N THR A 38 3.43 -3.06 -12.65
CA THR A 38 2.35 -2.91 -11.66
C THR A 38 2.94 -2.95 -10.26
N ILE A 39 2.61 -1.99 -9.39
CA ILE A 39 3.21 -1.83 -8.07
C ILE A 39 2.16 -1.95 -6.96
N LEU A 40 2.46 -2.77 -5.95
CA LEU A 40 1.84 -2.71 -4.63
C LEU A 40 2.81 -2.08 -3.65
N GLY A 41 2.36 -1.07 -2.89
CA GLY A 41 3.18 -0.35 -1.92
C GLY A 41 2.59 -0.35 -0.51
N ALA A 42 3.48 -0.37 0.47
CA ALA A 42 3.23 -0.09 1.88
C ALA A 42 4.50 0.51 2.48
N HIS A 43 4.42 1.28 3.55
CA HIS A 43 5.63 1.65 4.28
C HIS A 43 5.90 0.70 5.44
N GLN A 44 7.14 0.66 5.88
CA GLN A 44 7.63 -0.27 6.91
C GLN A 44 8.15 0.46 8.16
N ASP A 45 8.25 1.77 8.10
CA ASP A 45 8.60 2.60 9.24
C ASP A 45 7.35 2.94 10.06
N SER A 46 7.58 3.34 11.29
CA SER A 46 6.58 3.91 12.18
C SER A 46 7.23 4.97 13.05
N VAL A 47 6.47 5.94 13.51
CA VAL A 47 6.99 7.02 14.34
C VAL A 47 6.10 7.23 15.57
N ASN A 48 6.69 7.71 16.66
CA ASN A 48 5.94 8.26 17.78
C ASN A 48 6.19 9.76 17.82
N PHE A 49 5.15 10.54 18.02
CA PHE A 49 5.27 12.01 18.12
C PHE A 49 6.32 12.44 19.15
N VAL A 50 6.46 11.68 20.23
CA VAL A 50 7.55 11.84 21.19
C VAL A 50 8.61 10.78 20.90
N PRO A 51 9.74 11.11 20.27
CA PRO A 51 10.70 10.13 19.71
C PRO A 51 11.33 9.16 20.72
N VAL A 52 11.17 9.43 22.02
CA VAL A 52 11.68 8.54 23.09
C VAL A 52 10.70 7.44 23.47
N PHE A 53 9.48 7.49 22.98
CA PHE A 53 8.48 6.45 23.23
C PHE A 53 8.44 5.41 22.10
N ALA A 54 7.96 4.23 22.44
CA ALA A 54 7.77 3.17 21.45
C ALA A 54 6.75 3.57 20.38
N ALA A 55 7.04 3.21 19.14
CA ALA A 55 6.17 3.32 17.99
C ALA A 55 5.87 1.92 17.44
N PRO A 56 4.90 1.16 18.00
CA PRO A 56 4.66 -0.21 17.56
C PRO A 56 4.21 -0.31 16.10
N GLY A 57 3.41 0.67 15.60
CA GLY A 57 3.03 0.77 14.19
C GLY A 57 2.30 -0.47 13.68
N ALA A 58 1.41 -1.07 14.49
CA ALA A 58 0.79 -2.34 14.11
C ALA A 58 -0.22 -2.15 12.98
N ASP A 59 -0.97 -1.05 13.01
CA ASP A 59 -1.88 -0.67 11.94
C ASP A 59 -1.20 0.29 10.97
N ASP A 60 -0.54 1.30 11.46
CA ASP A 60 0.23 2.28 10.71
C ASP A 60 1.76 2.06 10.80
N ASN A 61 2.40 1.29 9.86
CA ASN A 61 1.77 0.55 8.77
C ASN A 61 2.26 -0.92 8.72
N GLY A 62 2.31 -1.56 9.88
CA GLY A 62 2.56 -3.00 9.98
C GLY A 62 1.48 -3.80 9.25
N SER A 63 0.22 -3.32 9.29
CA SER A 63 -0.91 -3.97 8.62
C SER A 63 -0.75 -3.97 7.10
N GLY A 64 -0.41 -2.84 6.48
CA GLY A 64 -0.13 -2.77 5.04
C GLY A 64 1.09 -3.59 4.64
N THR A 65 2.16 -3.54 5.44
CA THR A 65 3.36 -4.37 5.23
C THR A 65 3.01 -5.87 5.21
N VAL A 66 2.20 -6.34 6.16
CA VAL A 66 1.77 -7.74 6.23
C VAL A 66 0.79 -8.08 5.11
N THR A 67 -0.08 -7.14 4.70
CA THR A 67 -0.98 -7.30 3.55
C THR A 67 -0.18 -7.62 2.28
N LEU A 68 0.89 -6.91 2.00
CA LEU A 68 1.76 -7.20 0.85
C LEU A 68 2.44 -8.56 0.96
N LEU A 69 3.01 -8.89 2.13
CA LEU A 69 3.66 -10.18 2.38
C LEU A 69 2.71 -11.36 2.20
N GLU A 70 1.50 -11.26 2.74
CA GLU A 70 0.49 -12.30 2.63
C GLU A 70 -0.05 -12.43 1.20
N THR A 71 -0.21 -11.31 0.48
CA THR A 71 -0.55 -11.30 -0.95
C THR A 71 0.49 -12.08 -1.75
N LEU A 72 1.77 -11.76 -1.58
CA LEU A 72 2.87 -12.46 -2.24
C LEU A 72 2.88 -13.96 -1.90
N ARG A 73 2.71 -14.30 -0.60
CA ARG A 73 2.67 -15.69 -0.14
C ARG A 73 1.50 -16.47 -0.76
N ALA A 74 0.32 -15.87 -0.81
CA ALA A 74 -0.88 -16.49 -1.36
C ALA A 74 -0.76 -16.73 -2.87
N LEU A 75 -0.29 -15.72 -3.62
CA LEU A 75 -0.03 -15.82 -5.06
C LEU A 75 1.04 -16.88 -5.37
N GLY A 76 2.12 -16.92 -4.57
CA GLY A 76 3.16 -17.95 -4.69
C GLY A 76 2.64 -19.35 -4.45
N LYS A 77 1.80 -19.53 -3.42
CA LYS A 77 1.15 -20.83 -3.12
C LYS A 77 0.18 -21.27 -4.22
N ALA A 78 -0.51 -20.31 -4.84
CA ALA A 78 -1.40 -20.57 -5.98
C ALA A 78 -0.64 -20.91 -7.27
N GLY A 79 0.69 -20.74 -7.31
CA GLY A 79 1.48 -20.96 -8.51
C GLY A 79 1.31 -19.86 -9.56
N TRP A 80 0.86 -18.68 -9.14
CA TRP A 80 0.66 -17.55 -10.04
C TRP A 80 1.96 -17.10 -10.71
N LYS A 81 1.84 -16.81 -12.00
CA LYS A 81 2.93 -16.24 -12.81
C LYS A 81 2.35 -15.05 -13.57
N PRO A 82 2.89 -13.83 -13.39
CA PRO A 82 2.40 -12.68 -14.10
C PRO A 82 2.82 -12.71 -15.58
N ALA A 83 1.98 -12.15 -16.44
CA ALA A 83 2.36 -11.89 -17.83
C ALA A 83 3.25 -10.64 -17.93
N SER A 84 2.93 -9.56 -17.23
CA SER A 84 3.79 -8.37 -17.10
C SER A 84 4.42 -8.25 -15.70
N ASP A 85 5.47 -7.45 -15.57
CA ASP A 85 6.22 -7.30 -14.32
C ASP A 85 5.36 -6.73 -13.19
N VAL A 86 5.58 -7.27 -11.98
CA VAL A 86 4.94 -6.79 -10.74
C VAL A 86 6.00 -6.52 -9.69
N GLU A 87 5.83 -5.45 -8.95
CA GLU A 87 6.70 -5.12 -7.82
C GLU A 87 5.92 -4.92 -6.53
N PHE A 88 6.53 -5.35 -5.42
CA PHE A 88 6.07 -5.12 -4.06
C PHE A 88 7.09 -4.21 -3.38
N HIS A 89 6.65 -3.06 -2.93
CA HIS A 89 7.50 -2.04 -2.33
C HIS A 89 7.18 -1.86 -0.85
N TRP A 90 8.21 -1.98 0.00
CA TRP A 90 8.14 -1.60 1.41
C TRP A 90 9.00 -0.35 1.59
N TYR A 91 8.34 0.80 1.58
CA TYR A 91 9.02 2.09 1.67
C TYR A 91 9.54 2.36 3.07
N SER A 92 10.65 3.06 3.19
CA SER A 92 11.18 3.59 4.44
C SER A 92 10.91 5.09 4.54
N ALA A 93 10.86 5.60 5.77
CA ALA A 93 10.73 7.02 6.05
C ALA A 93 9.53 7.70 5.34
N GLU A 94 8.41 6.99 5.26
CA GLU A 94 7.11 7.56 4.89
C GLU A 94 6.74 8.65 5.88
N GLU A 95 6.85 8.34 7.16
CA GLU A 95 6.57 9.19 8.32
C GLU A 95 7.50 10.42 8.41
N GLY A 96 8.63 10.37 7.72
CA GLY A 96 9.53 11.50 7.52
C GLY A 96 9.12 12.44 6.37
N GLY A 97 7.97 12.21 5.75
CA GLY A 97 7.44 12.99 4.62
C GLY A 97 7.63 12.31 3.27
N LEU A 98 7.28 11.03 3.16
CA LEU A 98 7.33 10.20 1.94
C LEU A 98 8.74 10.07 1.35
N LEU A 99 9.79 10.14 2.19
CA LEU A 99 11.16 10.25 1.68
C LEU A 99 11.57 9.01 0.89
N GLY A 100 11.17 7.82 1.32
CA GLY A 100 11.51 6.57 0.65
C GLY A 100 10.86 6.43 -0.71
N SER A 101 9.56 6.66 -0.82
CA SER A 101 8.86 6.60 -2.09
C SER A 101 9.31 7.69 -3.06
N GLN A 102 9.57 8.91 -2.59
CA GLN A 102 10.12 9.98 -3.43
C GLN A 102 11.48 9.57 -4.04
N ALA A 103 12.39 9.02 -3.24
CA ALA A 103 13.69 8.59 -3.73
C ALA A 103 13.59 7.45 -4.75
N VAL A 104 12.68 6.50 -4.54
CA VAL A 104 12.40 5.43 -5.50
C VAL A 104 11.82 6.00 -6.79
N VAL A 105 10.83 6.87 -6.70
CA VAL A 105 10.22 7.57 -7.85
C VAL A 105 11.26 8.32 -8.66
N ASP A 106 12.15 9.07 -8.01
CA ASP A 106 13.25 9.79 -8.69
C ASP A 106 14.20 8.84 -9.45
N ASP A 107 14.48 7.65 -8.88
CA ASP A 107 15.27 6.62 -9.55
C ASP A 107 14.54 6.08 -10.80
N TYR A 108 13.24 5.85 -10.71
CA TYR A 108 12.42 5.37 -11.82
C TYR A 108 12.34 6.40 -12.95
N VAL A 109 12.15 7.68 -12.60
CA VAL A 109 12.17 8.79 -13.59
C VAL A 109 13.52 8.84 -14.31
N ARG A 110 14.65 8.82 -13.57
CA ARG A 110 15.99 8.85 -14.18
C ARG A 110 16.27 7.66 -15.07
N ARG A 111 15.76 6.50 -14.72
CA ARG A 111 15.96 5.26 -15.49
C ARG A 111 14.91 5.03 -16.56
N HIS A 112 13.96 5.96 -16.72
CA HIS A 112 12.85 5.86 -17.68
C HIS A 112 12.00 4.58 -17.50
N ILE A 113 11.88 4.08 -16.26
CA ILE A 113 11.01 2.93 -15.95
C ILE A 113 9.56 3.39 -16.07
N ARG A 114 8.77 2.65 -16.83
CA ARG A 114 7.33 2.93 -16.95
C ARG A 114 6.58 2.25 -15.82
N VAL A 115 5.59 2.93 -15.28
CA VAL A 115 4.69 2.40 -14.27
C VAL A 115 3.27 2.37 -14.82
N TYR A 116 2.67 1.18 -14.83
CA TYR A 116 1.32 0.97 -15.32
C TYR A 116 0.29 1.42 -14.30
N ALA A 117 0.44 0.97 -13.06
CA ALA A 117 -0.41 1.35 -11.94
C ALA A 117 0.33 1.10 -10.61
N MET A 118 0.02 1.92 -9.59
CA MET A 118 0.49 1.72 -8.23
C MET A 118 -0.69 1.79 -7.26
N MET A 119 -0.81 0.80 -6.36
CA MET A 119 -1.78 0.82 -5.27
C MET A 119 -1.05 0.82 -3.92
N GLN A 120 -1.34 1.83 -3.10
CA GLN A 120 -0.86 1.93 -1.72
C GLN A 120 -1.80 1.20 -0.77
N GLN A 121 -1.23 0.49 0.19
CA GLN A 121 -1.89 -0.15 1.32
C GLN A 121 -1.33 0.47 2.60
N ASP A 122 -2.16 1.22 3.28
CA ASP A 122 -1.75 1.95 4.47
C ASP A 122 -2.92 1.99 5.45
N MET A 123 -2.69 1.49 6.67
CA MET A 123 -3.74 1.20 7.64
C MET A 123 -4.82 0.29 7.05
N THR A 124 -4.69 -1.01 7.28
CA THR A 124 -5.56 -2.02 6.66
C THR A 124 -6.28 -2.92 7.67
N ALA A 125 -6.17 -2.64 8.99
CA ALA A 125 -6.61 -3.61 9.99
C ALA A 125 -7.63 -3.09 11.00
N TYR A 126 -7.82 -1.81 11.19
CA TYR A 126 -8.77 -1.33 12.18
C TYR A 126 -10.20 -1.30 11.68
N VAL A 127 -11.13 -1.74 12.53
CA VAL A 127 -12.58 -1.64 12.33
C VAL A 127 -13.18 -0.94 13.55
N LYS A 128 -13.76 0.22 13.32
CA LYS A 128 -14.43 1.01 14.36
C LYS A 128 -15.63 0.25 14.92
N SER A 129 -15.75 0.17 16.24
CA SER A 129 -16.91 -0.41 16.90
C SER A 129 -18.22 0.23 16.39
N ASP A 130 -19.28 -0.60 16.31
CA ASP A 130 -20.61 -0.18 15.86
C ASP A 130 -20.70 0.33 14.42
N THR A 131 -19.66 0.11 13.59
CA THR A 131 -19.72 0.37 12.16
C THR A 131 -19.70 -0.93 11.35
N LYS A 132 -20.21 -0.86 10.11
CA LYS A 132 -20.05 -1.97 9.16
C LYS A 132 -18.67 -1.89 8.51
N GLU A 133 -18.01 -3.03 8.37
CA GLU A 133 -16.75 -3.11 7.62
C GLU A 133 -16.90 -2.60 6.18
N ARG A 134 -15.93 -1.83 5.73
CA ARG A 134 -15.85 -1.23 4.40
C ARG A 134 -14.45 -0.77 4.10
N PHE A 135 -14.08 -0.69 2.84
CA PHE A 135 -12.86 -0.02 2.43
C PHE A 135 -13.07 1.48 2.36
N GLY A 136 -12.09 2.26 2.78
CA GLY A 136 -11.96 3.68 2.46
C GLY A 136 -11.15 3.87 1.19
N LEU A 137 -11.78 4.40 0.13
CA LEU A 137 -11.13 4.69 -1.14
C LEU A 137 -10.83 6.17 -1.22
N VAL A 138 -9.56 6.53 -1.16
CA VAL A 138 -9.12 7.92 -1.25
C VAL A 138 -9.36 8.43 -2.68
N THR A 139 -9.95 9.63 -2.80
CA THR A 139 -10.38 10.20 -4.09
C THR A 139 -9.69 11.50 -4.46
N ASP A 140 -8.79 12.00 -3.61
CA ASP A 140 -7.92 13.13 -3.90
C ASP A 140 -6.45 12.69 -3.97
N TYR A 141 -5.65 13.41 -4.77
CA TYR A 141 -4.24 13.08 -5.06
C TYR A 141 -4.01 11.67 -5.64
N VAL A 142 -4.98 11.14 -6.36
CA VAL A 142 -4.98 9.79 -6.97
C VAL A 142 -5.40 9.85 -8.44
N SER A 143 -5.23 8.73 -9.17
CA SER A 143 -5.75 8.58 -10.53
C SER A 143 -7.24 8.23 -10.52
N PRO A 144 -8.15 9.07 -11.07
CA PRO A 144 -9.58 8.77 -11.08
C PRO A 144 -9.94 7.47 -11.81
N LYS A 145 -9.21 7.13 -12.88
CA LYS A 145 -9.44 5.89 -13.63
C LYS A 145 -9.05 4.65 -12.81
N LEU A 146 -7.93 4.74 -12.08
CA LEU A 146 -7.49 3.64 -11.24
C LEU A 146 -8.41 3.46 -10.02
N THR A 147 -8.91 4.56 -9.47
CA THR A 147 -9.92 4.56 -8.40
C THR A 147 -11.21 3.84 -8.84
N GLN A 148 -11.73 4.17 -10.02
CA GLN A 148 -12.90 3.47 -10.58
C GLN A 148 -12.64 1.97 -10.83
N PHE A 149 -11.43 1.62 -11.25
CA PHE A 149 -11.05 0.22 -11.41
C PHE A 149 -11.06 -0.53 -10.07
N LEU A 150 -10.53 0.07 -9.00
CA LEU A 150 -10.56 -0.52 -7.65
C LEU A 150 -12.00 -0.73 -7.14
N GLU A 151 -12.93 0.16 -7.45
CA GLU A 151 -14.36 -0.04 -7.13
C GLU A 151 -14.91 -1.28 -7.82
N LEU A 152 -14.55 -1.50 -9.09
CA LEU A 152 -14.94 -2.71 -9.81
C LEU A 152 -14.34 -3.96 -9.18
N LEU A 153 -13.07 -3.92 -8.79
CA LEU A 153 -12.42 -5.04 -8.10
C LEU A 153 -13.10 -5.36 -6.76
N ALA A 154 -13.35 -4.34 -5.94
CA ALA A 154 -14.05 -4.53 -4.67
C ALA A 154 -15.44 -5.14 -4.87
N LYS A 155 -16.19 -4.67 -5.88
CA LYS A 155 -17.51 -5.20 -6.21
C LYS A 155 -17.49 -6.67 -6.63
N HIS A 156 -16.43 -7.12 -7.32
CA HIS A 156 -16.35 -8.49 -7.83
C HIS A 156 -15.64 -9.46 -6.89
N TYR A 157 -14.68 -9.00 -6.09
CA TYR A 157 -13.79 -9.85 -5.31
C TYR A 157 -13.92 -9.68 -3.79
N SER A 158 -14.75 -8.74 -3.31
CA SER A 158 -14.94 -8.50 -1.88
C SER A 158 -16.38 -8.66 -1.44
N ASP A 159 -16.56 -9.01 -0.17
CA ASP A 159 -17.84 -9.08 0.54
C ASP A 159 -18.18 -7.78 1.31
N ILE A 160 -17.26 -6.81 1.31
CA ILE A 160 -17.49 -5.49 1.92
C ILE A 160 -17.48 -4.38 0.86
N PRO A 161 -18.25 -3.30 1.06
CA PRO A 161 -18.31 -2.20 0.12
C PRO A 161 -17.07 -1.32 0.19
N MET A 162 -16.84 -0.57 -0.88
CA MET A 162 -15.87 0.51 -0.95
C MET A 162 -16.59 1.86 -0.86
N VAL A 163 -16.08 2.77 -0.03
CA VAL A 163 -16.68 4.07 0.26
C VAL A 163 -15.63 5.16 0.01
N HIS A 164 -16.01 6.21 -0.69
CA HIS A 164 -15.12 7.34 -0.96
C HIS A 164 -14.78 8.12 0.30
N THR A 165 -13.53 8.53 0.39
CA THR A 165 -13.04 9.44 1.42
C THR A 165 -12.06 10.43 0.82
N LYS A 166 -11.74 11.51 1.55
CA LYS A 166 -10.74 12.53 1.19
C LYS A 166 -9.87 12.85 2.38
N LEU A 167 -8.59 13.01 2.12
CA LEU A 167 -7.60 13.34 3.13
C LEU A 167 -7.13 14.81 3.03
N HIS A 168 -7.41 15.47 1.89
CA HIS A 168 -7.06 16.87 1.59
C HIS A 168 -5.55 17.14 1.42
N TYR A 169 -4.71 16.10 1.43
CA TYR A 169 -3.28 16.16 1.14
C TYR A 169 -2.80 14.80 0.60
N GLY A 170 -1.57 14.75 0.09
CA GLY A 170 -0.95 13.50 -0.34
C GLY A 170 -0.44 12.72 0.86
N ALA A 171 -1.31 11.95 1.48
CA ALA A 171 -1.20 11.44 2.84
C ALA A 171 -0.42 10.12 2.96
N SER A 172 0.01 9.52 1.86
CA SER A 172 0.84 8.31 1.86
C SER A 172 1.63 8.20 0.55
N ASP A 173 2.42 7.15 0.39
CA ASP A 173 3.41 6.96 -0.68
C ASP A 173 2.87 7.03 -2.11
N HIS A 174 1.55 6.75 -2.31
CA HIS A 174 0.89 6.94 -3.61
C HIS A 174 1.08 8.35 -4.18
N ALA A 175 1.18 9.35 -3.31
CA ALA A 175 1.32 10.74 -3.73
C ALA A 175 2.65 11.02 -4.45
N SER A 176 3.71 10.31 -4.12
CA SER A 176 4.98 10.39 -4.82
C SER A 176 4.84 9.96 -6.28
N TRP A 177 4.10 8.89 -6.54
CA TRP A 177 3.82 8.36 -7.88
C TRP A 177 2.87 9.24 -8.68
N THR A 178 1.78 9.72 -8.04
CA THR A 178 0.86 10.69 -8.67
C THR A 178 1.59 11.96 -9.09
N ARG A 179 2.49 12.48 -8.25
CA ARG A 179 3.29 13.69 -8.53
C ARG A 179 4.20 13.49 -9.75
N ALA A 180 4.71 12.29 -9.96
CA ALA A 180 5.51 11.94 -11.13
C ALA A 180 4.66 11.71 -12.40
N GLY A 181 3.34 11.74 -12.29
CA GLY A 181 2.41 11.57 -13.42
C GLY A 181 2.01 10.12 -13.69
N TRP A 182 2.37 9.17 -12.83
CA TRP A 182 1.94 7.77 -12.95
C TRP A 182 0.61 7.53 -12.24
N PRO A 183 -0.23 6.61 -12.76
CA PRO A 183 -1.48 6.25 -12.11
C PRO A 183 -1.23 5.63 -10.74
N SER A 184 -1.72 6.27 -9.70
CA SER A 184 -1.68 5.70 -8.36
C SER A 184 -3.02 5.82 -7.64
N ALA A 185 -3.25 4.95 -6.67
CA ALA A 185 -4.44 4.90 -5.83
C ALA A 185 -4.07 4.53 -4.40
N PHE A 186 -4.98 4.87 -3.47
CA PHE A 186 -4.81 4.58 -2.06
C PHE A 186 -6.11 4.03 -1.48
N VAL A 187 -6.02 2.86 -0.85
CA VAL A 187 -7.12 2.19 -0.14
C VAL A 187 -6.71 2.02 1.31
N MET A 188 -7.57 2.45 2.22
CA MET A 188 -7.38 2.37 3.66
C MET A 188 -8.53 1.63 4.35
N GLU A 189 -8.38 1.31 5.62
CA GLU A 189 -9.27 0.47 6.43
C GLU A 189 -10.72 0.92 6.50
N ALA A 190 -10.96 2.22 6.40
CA ALA A 190 -12.28 2.84 6.48
C ALA A 190 -12.23 4.23 5.85
N PRO A 191 -13.37 4.91 5.64
CA PRO A 191 -13.39 6.36 5.47
C PRO A 191 -12.67 7.05 6.63
N PHE A 192 -11.95 8.13 6.34
CA PHE A 192 -11.06 8.81 7.28
C PHE A 192 -11.70 9.12 8.65
N GLU A 193 -12.96 9.51 8.67
CA GLU A 193 -13.72 9.81 9.89
C GLU A 193 -13.98 8.58 10.80
N ASP A 194 -13.79 7.38 10.26
CA ASP A 194 -13.96 6.12 10.98
C ASP A 194 -12.63 5.43 11.34
N CYS A 195 -11.51 5.96 10.88
CA CYS A 195 -10.18 5.51 11.30
C CYS A 195 -9.92 5.81 12.78
N ASN A 196 -9.01 5.06 13.38
CA ASN A 196 -8.66 5.29 14.78
C ASN A 196 -7.64 6.43 14.95
N LEU A 197 -8.10 7.65 14.78
CA LEU A 197 -7.28 8.86 14.86
C LEU A 197 -6.55 9.07 16.20
N ARG A 198 -6.86 8.25 17.22
CA ARG A 198 -6.16 8.30 18.51
C ARG A 198 -4.88 7.46 18.52
N MET A 199 -4.70 6.63 17.52
CA MET A 199 -3.60 5.66 17.47
C MET A 199 -2.64 5.94 16.33
N ILE A 200 -3.18 6.45 15.23
CA ILE A 200 -2.41 6.93 14.10
C ILE A 200 -1.99 8.38 14.29
N HIS A 201 -0.92 8.77 13.65
CA HIS A 201 -0.50 10.17 13.64
C HIS A 201 -1.43 11.00 12.76
N VAL A 202 -2.31 11.76 13.33
CA VAL A 202 -2.95 12.84 12.59
C VAL A 202 -2.07 14.06 12.67
N CYS A 203 -1.41 14.36 11.57
CA CYS A 203 -0.85 15.66 11.34
C CYS A 203 -1.96 16.72 11.44
N VAL A 204 -1.76 17.70 12.32
CA VAL A 204 -2.38 19.03 12.31
C VAL A 204 -3.66 19.22 13.14
N PHE A 205 -3.52 20.03 14.17
CA PHE A 205 -4.52 20.81 14.93
C PHE A 205 -5.35 20.15 16.03
N VAL A 206 -5.26 18.87 16.30
CA VAL A 206 -5.85 18.34 17.54
C VAL A 206 -4.79 17.58 18.32
N SER A 207 -4.55 18.00 19.54
CA SER A 207 -3.56 17.48 20.50
C SER A 207 -3.77 16.02 20.88
N HIS A 208 -3.52 15.07 19.96
CA HIS A 208 -3.51 13.67 20.28
C HIS A 208 -2.31 13.01 19.62
N PHE A 209 -1.40 12.57 20.43
CA PHE A 209 -0.11 11.97 20.15
C PHE A 209 -0.28 10.66 19.40
N GLN A 210 0.58 10.41 18.42
CA GLN A 210 0.92 9.04 18.05
C GLN A 210 1.27 8.31 19.33
N THR A 211 0.61 7.19 19.54
CA THR A 211 0.66 6.58 20.84
C THR A 211 1.35 5.22 20.74
N SER A 212 2.03 4.84 21.78
CA SER A 212 2.48 3.46 22.01
C SER A 212 1.30 2.46 22.03
N LEU A 213 0.12 2.87 21.56
CA LEU A 213 -1.15 2.11 21.57
C LEU A 213 -1.49 1.54 20.18
N ASP A 214 -0.77 1.87 19.13
CA ASP A 214 -0.95 1.23 17.82
C ASP A 214 -0.40 -0.21 17.85
N ARG A 215 -1.21 -1.11 18.41
CA ARG A 215 -0.88 -2.51 18.69
C ARG A 215 -1.94 -3.43 18.12
N TYR A 216 -1.55 -4.64 17.73
CA TYR A 216 -2.44 -5.66 17.18
C TYR A 216 -3.43 -6.25 18.21
N ASP A 217 -3.18 -6.07 19.50
CA ASP A 217 -3.99 -6.63 20.59
C ASP A 217 -5.04 -5.65 21.15
N ILE A 218 -5.33 -4.58 20.45
CA ILE A 218 -6.32 -3.57 20.82
C ILE A 218 -7.71 -3.92 20.28
N PRO A 219 -8.77 -3.41 20.91
CA PRO A 219 -10.11 -3.49 20.37
C PRO A 219 -10.20 -2.81 18.99
N GLY A 220 -10.75 -3.53 18.02
CA GLY A 220 -10.91 -3.03 16.66
C GLY A 220 -9.83 -3.48 15.68
N PHE A 221 -8.63 -3.90 16.12
CA PHE A 221 -7.68 -4.52 15.22
C PHE A 221 -8.20 -5.87 14.71
N SER A 222 -8.34 -6.04 13.40
CA SER A 222 -9.05 -7.17 12.79
C SER A 222 -8.24 -7.84 11.68
N PHE A 223 -7.67 -9.00 11.95
CA PHE A 223 -7.05 -9.84 10.92
C PHE A 223 -8.04 -10.28 9.81
N PRO A 224 -9.33 -10.57 10.10
CA PRO A 224 -10.31 -10.80 9.03
C PRO A 224 -10.49 -9.60 8.10
N HIS A 225 -10.43 -8.38 8.63
CA HIS A 225 -10.49 -7.17 7.81
C HIS A 225 -9.24 -7.01 6.94
N LEU A 226 -8.06 -7.17 7.52
CA LEU A 226 -6.79 -7.18 6.80
C LEU A 226 -6.79 -8.21 5.65
N LEU A 227 -7.36 -9.40 5.87
CA LEU A 227 -7.47 -10.42 4.82
C LEU A 227 -8.30 -9.94 3.60
N ARG A 228 -9.24 -9.01 3.77
CA ARG A 228 -9.96 -8.42 2.64
C ARG A 228 -9.06 -7.54 1.78
N PHE A 229 -8.11 -6.86 2.40
CA PHE A 229 -7.08 -6.10 1.67
C PHE A 229 -6.12 -7.03 0.91
N VAL A 230 -5.77 -8.19 1.49
CA VAL A 230 -5.01 -9.22 0.77
C VAL A 230 -5.76 -9.68 -0.48
N LYS A 231 -7.07 -9.96 -0.37
CA LYS A 231 -7.89 -10.35 -1.53
C LYS A 231 -7.96 -9.25 -2.58
N LEU A 232 -8.16 -7.99 -2.17
CA LEU A 232 -8.17 -6.85 -3.09
C LEU A 232 -6.82 -6.67 -3.79
N SER A 233 -5.72 -6.81 -3.06
CA SER A 233 -4.35 -6.74 -3.59
C SER A 233 -4.08 -7.86 -4.58
N MET A 234 -4.51 -9.09 -4.28
CA MET A 234 -4.43 -10.22 -5.22
C MET A 234 -5.22 -9.93 -6.51
N ALA A 235 -6.46 -9.46 -6.38
CA ALA A 235 -7.29 -9.08 -7.52
C ALA A 235 -6.62 -7.99 -8.36
N PHE A 236 -6.07 -6.95 -7.71
CA PHE A 236 -5.38 -5.86 -8.38
C PHE A 236 -4.21 -6.34 -9.25
N VAL A 237 -3.32 -7.16 -8.71
CA VAL A 237 -2.15 -7.61 -9.48
C VAL A 237 -2.51 -8.66 -10.51
N VAL A 238 -3.46 -9.55 -10.23
CA VAL A 238 -3.88 -10.59 -11.20
C VAL A 238 -4.60 -9.97 -12.40
N GLU A 239 -5.46 -8.99 -12.18
CA GLU A 239 -6.20 -8.35 -13.27
C GLU A 239 -5.33 -7.39 -14.10
N LEU A 240 -4.34 -6.73 -13.50
CA LEU A 240 -3.48 -5.80 -14.23
C LEU A 240 -2.25 -6.46 -14.87
N ALA A 241 -1.65 -7.45 -14.21
CA ALA A 241 -0.47 -8.13 -14.71
C ALA A 241 -0.80 -9.45 -15.44
N GLU A 242 -2.08 -9.84 -15.45
CA GLU A 242 -2.59 -11.06 -16.06
C GLU A 242 -1.99 -12.34 -15.42
N TRP A 243 -2.59 -13.47 -15.71
CA TRP A 243 -2.07 -14.79 -15.34
C TRP A 243 -1.57 -15.49 -16.59
N ALA A 244 -0.25 -15.76 -16.67
CA ALA A 244 0.37 -16.43 -17.81
C ALA A 244 0.24 -17.94 -17.75
#